data_0a98836ab7f6dbb6221857a18fba517b
#
_entry.id   0a98836ab7f6dbb6221857a18fba517b
#
_cell.length_a   1.000
_cell.length_b   1.000
_cell.length_c   1.000
_cell.angle_alpha   90.00
_cell.angle_beta   90.00
_cell.angle_gamma   90.00
#
_symmetry.space_group_name_H-M   'P 1'
#
loop_
_entity.id
_entity.type
_entity.pdbx_description
1 polymer ?
#
loop_
_entity_poly.entity_id
_entity_poly.type
_entity_poly.pdbx_seq_one_letter_code
_entity_poly.pdbx_strand_id
1 'polypeptide(L)'
;MDAHLLYQNLAVIAAFLLIYSLIAGRFESKLVNGPLLFLLTGWLLGPGGLELLSLSIDSAGIKLLAELTLVIVLFNDAANTNWQVLLANRQLPIRLLMIGLPLTLLCGALFGHWIFPDLPLLEMAILSTILAPTDAALGKAVVSNPAVPAPVREGLNQESGLNDGICVPVLLLLLALIAPTEQHAGTATLAITLMLEEIGIGLLVAFVLTSLTIQLLKISYLNGWQLPLWRQLTMPGLALLCFALAQTLGGSGFIAAFVGGLFIGHRLGEHKHAYMDSCEGYGDLLSVVIWMVFGATLMPILPELLHWQYWLYAIASLTLLRMVPVWLSLIGTGLKPELKLFIGWFGPRGLASIVFAVMVLQNDPSLIGQRPIIATVLCTIILSVILHGLTANPWVERFKPR
;
A
#
# COMPACT_ATOMS: atom_id res chain seq x y z
N MET A 1 24.67 -10.39 -10.09
CA MET A 1 24.04 -11.49 -9.33
C MET A 1 24.33 -12.76 -10.10
N ASP A 2 24.81 -13.79 -9.42
CA ASP A 2 25.17 -15.07 -10.05
C ASP A 2 23.89 -15.72 -10.63
N ALA A 3 23.90 -16.16 -11.90
CA ALA A 3 22.71 -16.70 -12.57
C ALA A 3 22.16 -17.93 -11.81
N HIS A 4 23.04 -18.72 -11.19
CA HIS A 4 22.65 -19.86 -10.38
C HIS A 4 21.81 -19.45 -9.17
N LEU A 5 22.20 -18.37 -8.49
CA LEU A 5 21.52 -17.82 -7.32
C LEU A 5 20.11 -17.30 -7.68
N LEU A 6 19.99 -16.66 -8.86
CA LEU A 6 18.70 -16.20 -9.37
C LEU A 6 17.72 -17.36 -9.58
N TYR A 7 18.17 -18.44 -10.21
CA TYR A 7 17.32 -19.62 -10.43
C TYR A 7 16.99 -20.35 -9.13
N GLN A 8 17.90 -20.39 -8.16
CA GLN A 8 17.64 -20.95 -6.84
C GLN A 8 16.54 -20.16 -6.12
N ASN A 9 16.64 -18.83 -6.06
CA ASN A 9 15.62 -17.97 -5.47
C ASN A 9 14.26 -18.16 -6.16
N LEU A 10 14.25 -18.21 -7.49
CA LEU A 10 13.03 -18.43 -8.27
C LEU A 10 12.39 -19.78 -7.95
N ALA A 11 13.20 -20.86 -7.87
CA ALA A 11 12.71 -22.19 -7.55
C ALA A 11 12.07 -22.26 -6.15
N VAL A 12 12.69 -21.61 -5.16
CA VAL A 12 12.18 -21.56 -3.78
C VAL A 12 10.86 -20.80 -3.72
N ILE A 13 10.77 -19.63 -4.35
CA ILE A 13 9.54 -18.83 -4.40
C ILE A 13 8.43 -19.59 -5.14
N ALA A 14 8.73 -20.19 -6.29
CA ALA A 14 7.77 -20.97 -7.06
C ALA A 14 7.27 -22.22 -6.31
N ALA A 15 8.15 -22.92 -5.60
CA ALA A 15 7.77 -24.04 -4.76
C ALA A 15 6.83 -23.62 -3.63
N PHE A 16 7.13 -22.50 -2.97
CA PHE A 16 6.25 -21.94 -1.95
C PHE A 16 4.87 -21.56 -2.52
N LEU A 17 4.83 -20.84 -3.64
CA LEU A 17 3.58 -20.46 -4.31
C LEU A 17 2.73 -21.68 -4.68
N LEU A 18 3.37 -22.72 -5.22
CA LEU A 18 2.68 -23.97 -5.54
C LEU A 18 2.09 -24.63 -4.29
N ILE A 19 2.88 -24.78 -3.24
CA ILE A 19 2.41 -25.40 -2.00
C ILE A 19 1.30 -24.56 -1.38
N TYR A 20 1.49 -23.24 -1.28
CA TYR A 20 0.50 -22.34 -0.70
C TYR A 20 -0.83 -22.36 -1.46
N SER A 21 -0.80 -22.32 -2.79
CA SER A 21 -2.03 -22.37 -3.61
C SER A 21 -2.87 -23.63 -3.36
N LEU A 22 -2.23 -24.76 -3.02
CA LEU A 22 -2.93 -26.01 -2.73
C LEU A 22 -3.56 -26.04 -1.33
N ILE A 23 -3.04 -25.25 -0.38
CA ILE A 23 -3.44 -25.30 1.04
C ILE A 23 -4.02 -23.99 1.56
N ALA A 24 -4.07 -22.93 0.73
CA ALA A 24 -4.52 -21.57 1.11
C ALA A 24 -5.88 -21.57 1.82
N GLY A 25 -6.86 -22.31 1.29
CA GLY A 25 -8.19 -22.38 1.90
C GLY A 25 -8.23 -22.95 3.32
N ARG A 26 -7.18 -23.68 3.75
CA ARG A 26 -7.05 -24.17 5.12
C ARG A 26 -6.51 -23.11 6.09
N PHE A 27 -5.68 -22.20 5.59
CA PHE A 27 -5.05 -21.15 6.40
C PHE A 27 -5.89 -19.89 6.45
N GLU A 28 -6.41 -19.43 5.32
CA GLU A 28 -7.24 -18.21 5.23
C GLU A 28 -8.56 -18.30 6.01
N SER A 29 -9.07 -19.52 6.24
CA SER A 29 -10.28 -19.75 7.04
C SER A 29 -10.06 -19.70 8.56
N LYS A 30 -8.80 -19.66 9.02
CA LYS A 30 -8.41 -19.72 10.43
C LYS A 30 -7.51 -18.53 10.79
N LEU A 31 -7.16 -18.38 12.02
CA LEU A 31 -6.40 -17.32 12.69
C LEU A 31 -5.11 -16.79 12.01
N VAL A 32 -4.65 -17.37 10.90
CA VAL A 32 -3.40 -16.99 10.25
C VAL A 32 -3.69 -16.13 9.01
N ASN A 33 -3.20 -14.91 9.05
CA ASN A 33 -3.24 -13.98 7.93
C ASN A 33 -2.16 -14.38 6.89
N GLY A 34 -2.51 -14.40 5.58
CA GLY A 34 -1.58 -14.74 4.49
C GLY A 34 -0.24 -14.00 4.56
N PRO A 35 -0.24 -12.66 4.65
CA PRO A 35 0.99 -11.86 4.77
C PRO A 35 1.91 -12.26 5.92
N LEU A 36 1.37 -12.66 7.08
CA LEU A 36 2.17 -13.19 8.19
C LEU A 36 2.89 -14.49 7.80
N LEU A 37 2.18 -15.38 7.11
CA LEU A 37 2.77 -16.63 6.65
C LEU A 37 3.87 -16.39 5.62
N PHE A 38 3.65 -15.47 4.67
CA PHE A 38 4.62 -15.11 3.64
C PHE A 38 5.89 -14.49 4.24
N LEU A 39 5.72 -13.58 5.20
CA LEU A 39 6.81 -12.96 5.94
C LEU A 39 7.63 -14.00 6.73
N LEU A 40 6.95 -14.85 7.50
CA LEU A 40 7.60 -15.91 8.28
C LEU A 40 8.31 -16.92 7.37
N THR A 41 7.71 -17.27 6.23
CA THR A 41 8.35 -18.16 5.26
C THR A 41 9.57 -17.51 4.63
N GLY A 42 9.49 -16.24 4.26
CA GLY A 42 10.62 -15.48 3.75
C GLY A 42 11.78 -15.42 4.77
N TRP A 43 11.46 -15.16 6.05
CA TRP A 43 12.44 -15.17 7.13
C TRP A 43 13.08 -16.55 7.33
N LEU A 44 12.26 -17.62 7.37
CA LEU A 44 12.75 -19.00 7.55
C LEU A 44 13.62 -19.48 6.39
N LEU A 45 13.24 -19.15 5.15
CA LEU A 45 13.98 -19.54 3.95
C LEU A 45 15.14 -18.60 3.62
N GLY A 46 15.16 -17.40 4.22
CA GLY A 46 16.20 -16.40 4.08
C GLY A 46 17.44 -16.65 4.94
N PRO A 47 18.33 -15.64 5.04
CA PRO A 47 19.56 -15.69 5.87
C PRO A 47 19.32 -15.92 7.36
N GLY A 48 18.07 -15.78 7.82
CA GLY A 48 17.66 -16.02 9.20
C GLY A 48 17.39 -17.46 9.55
N GLY A 49 17.30 -18.34 8.56
CA GLY A 49 16.96 -19.74 8.77
C GLY A 49 17.74 -20.69 7.87
N LEU A 50 17.16 -21.12 6.76
CA LEU A 50 17.72 -22.18 5.90
C LEU A 50 18.68 -21.67 4.82
N GLU A 51 18.87 -20.35 4.70
CA GLU A 51 19.75 -19.69 3.70
C GLU A 51 19.46 -20.08 2.23
N LEU A 52 18.22 -20.49 1.94
CA LEU A 52 17.79 -20.88 0.60
C LEU A 52 17.43 -19.67 -0.27
N LEU A 53 17.02 -18.55 0.36
CA LEU A 53 16.74 -17.28 -0.28
C LEU A 53 17.84 -16.27 0.06
N SER A 54 18.57 -15.81 -0.95
CA SER A 54 19.55 -14.75 -0.81
C SER A 54 19.17 -13.58 -1.72
N LEU A 55 18.32 -12.72 -1.20
CA LEU A 55 17.80 -11.53 -1.87
C LEU A 55 18.26 -10.30 -1.10
N SER A 56 18.69 -9.26 -1.82
CA SER A 56 19.00 -7.95 -1.23
C SER A 56 17.99 -6.92 -1.72
N ILE A 57 17.44 -6.14 -0.80
CA ILE A 57 16.49 -5.05 -1.11
C ILE A 57 17.10 -4.00 -2.05
N ASP A 58 18.43 -3.84 -2.01
CA ASP A 58 19.17 -2.86 -2.79
C ASP A 58 19.28 -3.23 -4.29
N SER A 59 18.76 -4.37 -4.73
CA SER A 59 18.82 -4.76 -6.12
C SER A 59 17.79 -3.99 -6.97
N ALA A 60 18.21 -3.47 -8.13
CA ALA A 60 17.32 -2.81 -9.09
C ALA A 60 16.13 -3.68 -9.51
N GLY A 61 16.30 -5.00 -9.50
CA GLY A 61 15.24 -5.95 -9.81
C GLY A 61 14.15 -5.98 -8.73
N ILE A 62 14.51 -5.90 -7.45
CA ILE A 62 13.53 -5.85 -6.36
C ILE A 62 12.80 -4.51 -6.34
N LYS A 63 13.49 -3.40 -6.65
CA LYS A 63 12.83 -2.12 -6.83
C LYS A 63 11.74 -2.20 -7.89
N LEU A 64 12.11 -2.63 -9.10
CA LEU A 64 11.16 -2.73 -10.21
C LEU A 64 9.99 -3.66 -9.84
N LEU A 65 10.26 -4.79 -9.19
CA LEU A 65 9.22 -5.70 -8.72
C LEU A 65 8.29 -5.04 -7.71
N ALA A 66 8.83 -4.28 -6.76
CA ALA A 66 8.06 -3.56 -5.76
C ALA A 66 7.20 -2.46 -6.41
N GLU A 67 7.76 -1.70 -7.36
CA GLU A 67 7.04 -0.68 -8.12
C GLU A 67 5.89 -1.30 -8.93
N LEU A 68 6.16 -2.37 -9.69
CA LEU A 68 5.13 -3.06 -10.47
C LEU A 68 4.03 -3.65 -9.58
N THR A 69 4.40 -4.19 -8.42
CA THR A 69 3.44 -4.70 -7.45
C THR A 69 2.52 -3.59 -6.98
N LEU A 70 3.09 -2.45 -6.54
CA LEU A 70 2.31 -1.32 -6.07
C LEU A 70 1.41 -0.77 -7.19
N VAL A 71 1.90 -0.66 -8.41
CA VAL A 71 1.13 -0.19 -9.58
C VAL A 71 -0.12 -1.04 -9.80
N ILE A 72 0.05 -2.37 -9.84
CA ILE A 72 -1.07 -3.29 -10.06
C ILE A 72 -2.07 -3.23 -8.90
N VAL A 73 -1.58 -3.21 -7.65
CA VAL A 73 -2.43 -3.13 -6.45
C VAL A 73 -3.15 -1.79 -6.39
N LEU A 74 -2.45 -0.65 -6.54
CA LEU A 74 -3.06 0.69 -6.57
C LEU A 74 -4.14 0.82 -7.65
N PHE A 75 -3.85 0.34 -8.85
CA PHE A 75 -4.81 0.36 -9.96
C PHE A 75 -6.04 -0.49 -9.64
N ASN A 76 -5.83 -1.70 -9.12
CA ASN A 76 -6.90 -2.62 -8.76
C ASN A 76 -7.80 -2.05 -7.64
N ASP A 77 -7.20 -1.55 -6.57
CA ASP A 77 -7.92 -1.00 -5.42
C ASP A 77 -8.71 0.26 -5.81
N ALA A 78 -8.08 1.13 -6.60
CA ALA A 78 -8.73 2.31 -7.16
C ALA A 78 -9.92 1.93 -8.08
N ALA A 79 -9.75 0.95 -8.98
CA ALA A 79 -10.80 0.49 -9.88
C ALA A 79 -11.96 -0.21 -9.14
N ASN A 80 -11.66 -0.89 -8.03
CA ASN A 80 -12.65 -1.54 -7.20
C ASN A 80 -13.43 -0.57 -6.29
N THR A 81 -13.02 0.70 -6.19
CA THR A 81 -13.77 1.72 -5.46
C THR A 81 -15.21 1.82 -5.94
N ASN A 82 -16.16 1.64 -5.03
CA ASN A 82 -17.59 1.72 -5.36
C ASN A 82 -18.08 3.17 -5.22
N TRP A 83 -18.14 3.87 -6.35
CA TRP A 83 -18.55 5.27 -6.41
C TRP A 83 -19.98 5.52 -5.91
N GLN A 84 -20.92 4.60 -6.13
CA GLN A 84 -22.30 4.73 -5.68
C GLN A 84 -22.36 4.69 -4.15
N VAL A 85 -21.62 3.76 -3.54
CA VAL A 85 -21.52 3.67 -2.08
C VAL A 85 -20.74 4.84 -1.50
N LEU A 86 -19.66 5.26 -2.17
CA LEU A 86 -18.88 6.44 -1.79
C LEU A 86 -19.77 7.71 -1.77
N LEU A 87 -20.60 7.91 -2.77
CA LEU A 87 -21.51 9.07 -2.83
C LEU A 87 -22.66 8.95 -1.83
N ALA A 88 -23.20 7.75 -1.60
CA ALA A 88 -24.29 7.51 -0.64
C ALA A 88 -23.82 7.63 0.81
N ASN A 89 -22.63 7.13 1.15
CA ASN A 89 -22.06 7.11 2.49
C ASN A 89 -20.77 7.96 2.61
N ARG A 90 -20.67 9.00 1.80
CA ARG A 90 -19.45 9.81 1.61
C ARG A 90 -18.85 10.44 2.88
N GLN A 91 -19.67 10.60 3.92
CA GLN A 91 -19.20 11.28 5.13
C GLN A 91 -18.07 10.54 5.83
N LEU A 92 -18.12 9.20 5.88
CA LEU A 92 -17.13 8.40 6.56
C LEU A 92 -15.76 8.41 5.85
N PRO A 93 -15.64 7.94 4.59
CA PRO A 93 -14.34 7.90 3.91
C PRO A 93 -13.77 9.30 3.65
N ILE A 94 -14.61 10.31 3.31
CA ILE A 94 -14.12 11.69 3.12
C ILE A 94 -13.52 12.25 4.41
N ARG A 95 -14.15 12.02 5.57
CA ARG A 95 -13.61 12.49 6.84
C ARG A 95 -12.33 11.77 7.23
N LEU A 96 -12.25 10.46 6.99
CA LEU A 96 -11.04 9.69 7.24
C LEU A 96 -9.87 10.17 6.36
N LEU A 97 -10.13 10.43 5.06
CA LEU A 97 -9.10 10.84 4.12
C LEU A 97 -8.74 12.33 4.20
N MET A 98 -9.73 13.23 4.39
CA MET A 98 -9.49 14.67 4.36
C MET A 98 -9.13 15.28 5.73
N ILE A 99 -9.49 14.61 6.83
CA ILE A 99 -9.20 15.06 8.19
C ILE A 99 -8.31 14.04 8.91
N GLY A 100 -8.71 12.78 8.91
CA GLY A 100 -8.01 11.71 9.62
C GLY A 100 -6.59 11.50 9.11
N LEU A 101 -6.41 11.35 7.80
CA LEU A 101 -5.11 11.12 7.18
C LEU A 101 -4.14 12.30 7.39
N PRO A 102 -4.48 13.58 7.08
CA PRO A 102 -3.58 14.70 7.35
C PRO A 102 -3.21 14.85 8.83
N LEU A 103 -4.16 14.63 9.75
CA LEU A 103 -3.85 14.62 11.19
C LEU A 103 -2.92 13.47 11.58
N THR A 104 -3.10 12.28 11.00
CA THR A 104 -2.22 11.14 11.22
C THR A 104 -0.80 11.46 10.75
N LEU A 105 -0.64 12.06 9.56
CA LEU A 105 0.65 12.48 9.02
C LEU A 105 1.33 13.50 9.94
N LEU A 106 0.60 14.53 10.35
CA LEU A 106 1.12 15.57 11.23
C LEU A 106 1.51 15.02 12.61
N CYS A 107 0.61 14.27 13.25
CA CYS A 107 0.88 13.68 14.56
C CYS A 107 2.06 12.71 14.50
N GLY A 108 2.16 11.91 13.44
CA GLY A 108 3.26 10.98 13.24
C GLY A 108 4.61 11.69 13.06
N ALA A 109 4.65 12.77 12.25
CA ALA A 109 5.85 13.57 12.05
C ALA A 109 6.32 14.23 13.35
N LEU A 110 5.41 14.87 14.09
CA LEU A 110 5.72 15.53 15.36
C LEU A 110 6.17 14.53 16.43
N PHE A 111 5.49 13.39 16.55
CA PHE A 111 5.88 12.34 17.47
C PHE A 111 7.22 11.71 17.09
N GLY A 112 7.47 11.52 15.79
CA GLY A 112 8.77 11.06 15.28
C GLY A 112 9.90 12.00 15.67
N HIS A 113 9.73 13.30 15.47
CA HIS A 113 10.72 14.30 15.85
C HIS A 113 10.94 14.37 17.37
N TRP A 114 9.93 14.09 18.18
CA TRP A 114 10.09 13.99 19.63
C TRP A 114 10.87 12.73 20.05
N ILE A 115 10.65 11.58 19.39
CA ILE A 115 11.37 10.31 19.67
C ILE A 115 12.81 10.33 19.11
N PHE A 116 12.99 10.96 17.94
CA PHE A 116 14.27 11.07 17.22
C PHE A 116 14.66 12.53 17.03
N PRO A 117 15.06 13.22 18.12
CA PRO A 117 15.30 14.67 18.09
C PRO A 117 16.47 15.07 17.18
N ASP A 118 17.38 14.15 16.92
CA ASP A 118 18.55 14.38 16.05
C ASP A 118 18.19 14.28 14.56
N LEU A 119 16.97 13.82 14.21
CA LEU A 119 16.55 13.69 12.82
C LEU A 119 15.70 14.89 12.37
N PRO A 120 15.86 15.33 11.10
CA PRO A 120 15.08 16.42 10.54
C PRO A 120 13.58 16.12 10.57
N LEU A 121 12.75 17.14 10.84
CA LEU A 121 11.29 17.00 10.84
C LEU A 121 10.74 16.49 9.50
N LEU A 122 11.36 16.87 8.38
CA LEU A 122 10.95 16.39 7.05
C LEU A 122 11.17 14.88 6.89
N GLU A 123 12.25 14.33 7.45
CA GLU A 123 12.49 12.90 7.44
C GLU A 123 11.46 12.14 8.31
N MET A 124 11.04 12.76 9.42
CA MET A 124 9.96 12.22 10.25
C MET A 124 8.59 12.32 9.56
N ALA A 125 8.38 13.34 8.72
CA ALA A 125 7.20 13.42 7.86
C ALA A 125 7.21 12.32 6.79
N ILE A 126 8.37 11.99 6.22
CA ILE A 126 8.52 10.81 5.32
C ILE A 126 8.17 9.53 6.07
N LEU A 127 8.73 9.29 7.26
CA LEU A 127 8.41 8.11 8.08
C LEU A 127 6.89 8.00 8.32
N SER A 128 6.27 9.11 8.72
CA SER A 128 4.83 9.16 8.95
C SER A 128 4.04 8.86 7.67
N THR A 129 4.50 9.36 6.52
CA THR A 129 3.84 9.15 5.22
C THR A 129 3.99 7.70 4.75
N ILE A 130 5.14 7.05 4.96
CA ILE A 130 5.33 5.62 4.69
C ILE A 130 4.36 4.77 5.51
N LEU A 131 4.11 5.19 6.76
CA LEU A 131 3.29 4.44 7.71
C LEU A 131 1.82 4.89 7.76
N ALA A 132 1.40 5.85 6.96
CA ALA A 132 0.00 6.30 6.94
C ALA A 132 -0.93 5.37 6.12
N PRO A 133 -0.52 4.82 4.97
CA PRO A 133 -1.34 3.91 4.19
C PRO A 133 -1.80 2.69 4.98
N THR A 134 -3.02 2.22 4.72
CA THR A 134 -3.60 1.05 5.37
C THR A 134 -3.88 -0.05 4.35
N ASP A 135 -3.67 -1.29 4.71
CA ASP A 135 -3.72 -2.44 3.83
C ASP A 135 -5.05 -3.21 4.01
N ALA A 136 -5.91 -3.16 2.99
CA ALA A 136 -7.18 -3.88 2.99
C ALA A 136 -7.00 -5.41 2.99
N ALA A 137 -5.93 -5.93 2.42
CA ALA A 137 -5.67 -7.37 2.38
C ALA A 137 -5.38 -7.91 3.78
N LEU A 138 -4.60 -7.18 4.60
CA LEU A 138 -4.41 -7.47 6.02
C LEU A 138 -5.70 -7.33 6.83
N GLY A 139 -6.59 -6.43 6.41
CA GLY A 139 -7.92 -6.19 6.99
C GLY A 139 -9.05 -7.07 6.42
N LYS A 140 -8.78 -8.00 5.51
CA LYS A 140 -9.79 -8.79 4.77
C LYS A 140 -10.83 -9.44 5.69
N ALA A 141 -10.40 -10.00 6.82
CA ALA A 141 -11.30 -10.58 7.82
C ALA A 141 -12.32 -9.59 8.40
N VAL A 142 -12.07 -8.30 8.30
CA VAL A 142 -12.93 -7.21 8.76
C VAL A 142 -13.78 -6.65 7.61
N VAL A 143 -13.12 -6.27 6.51
CA VAL A 143 -13.78 -5.57 5.39
C VAL A 143 -14.65 -6.49 4.52
N SER A 144 -14.47 -7.80 4.59
CA SER A 144 -15.33 -8.78 3.88
C SER A 144 -16.39 -9.43 4.77
N ASN A 145 -16.36 -9.23 6.10
CA ASN A 145 -17.25 -9.96 7.02
C ASN A 145 -18.63 -9.29 7.13
N PRO A 146 -19.72 -10.00 6.82
CA PRO A 146 -21.09 -9.46 6.88
C PRO A 146 -21.56 -9.09 8.30
N ALA A 147 -20.91 -9.57 9.36
CA ALA A 147 -21.23 -9.17 10.74
C ALA A 147 -20.84 -7.71 11.04
N VAL A 148 -19.84 -7.17 10.33
CA VAL A 148 -19.46 -5.75 10.45
C VAL A 148 -20.52 -4.89 9.73
N PRO A 149 -21.02 -3.80 10.35
CA PRO A 149 -22.00 -2.92 9.71
C PRO A 149 -21.50 -2.42 8.33
N ALA A 150 -22.35 -2.55 7.31
CA ALA A 150 -21.98 -2.24 5.93
C ALA A 150 -21.32 -0.84 5.74
N PRO A 151 -21.82 0.26 6.36
CA PRO A 151 -21.17 1.57 6.20
C PRO A 151 -19.74 1.61 6.75
N VAL A 152 -19.44 0.85 7.81
CA VAL A 152 -18.10 0.78 8.42
C VAL A 152 -17.17 -0.05 7.53
N ARG A 153 -17.65 -1.22 7.09
CA ARG A 153 -16.91 -2.12 6.21
C ARG A 153 -16.53 -1.42 4.90
N GLU A 154 -17.50 -0.81 4.25
CA GLU A 154 -17.29 -0.07 3.01
C GLU A 154 -16.39 1.15 3.22
N GLY A 155 -16.57 1.87 4.34
CA GLY A 155 -15.74 3.02 4.68
C GLY A 155 -14.27 2.67 4.87
N LEU A 156 -13.97 1.58 5.58
CA LEU A 156 -12.60 1.08 5.76
C LEU A 156 -11.99 0.59 4.44
N ASN A 157 -12.77 -0.13 3.62
CA ASN A 157 -12.30 -0.60 2.33
C ASN A 157 -11.96 0.56 1.39
N GLN A 158 -12.80 1.60 1.37
CA GLN A 158 -12.56 2.79 0.55
C GLN A 158 -11.42 3.65 1.09
N GLU A 159 -11.30 3.79 2.42
CA GLU A 159 -10.16 4.46 3.02
C GLU A 159 -8.86 3.79 2.58
N SER A 160 -8.78 2.46 2.72
CA SER A 160 -7.60 1.69 2.39
C SER A 160 -7.24 1.80 0.90
N GLY A 161 -8.21 1.65 0.00
CA GLY A 161 -7.94 1.75 -1.44
C GLY A 161 -7.56 3.16 -1.93
N LEU A 162 -7.92 4.22 -1.18
CA LEU A 162 -7.66 5.60 -1.59
C LEU A 162 -6.44 6.22 -0.90
N ASN A 163 -6.15 5.83 0.35
CA ASN A 163 -5.06 6.44 1.11
C ASN A 163 -3.68 6.15 0.53
N ASP A 164 -3.47 4.97 -0.05
CA ASP A 164 -2.23 4.60 -0.74
C ASP A 164 -1.95 5.59 -1.89
N GLY A 165 -2.95 5.82 -2.74
CA GLY A 165 -2.85 6.76 -3.85
C GLY A 165 -2.69 8.23 -3.41
N ILE A 166 -3.30 8.63 -2.28
CA ILE A 166 -3.16 10.00 -1.73
C ILE A 166 -1.78 10.19 -1.08
N CYS A 167 -1.21 9.17 -0.45
CA CYS A 167 0.10 9.27 0.16
C CYS A 167 1.25 9.35 -0.86
N VAL A 168 1.08 8.83 -2.09
CA VAL A 168 2.11 8.92 -3.14
C VAL A 168 2.54 10.37 -3.41
N PRO A 169 1.64 11.31 -3.79
CA PRO A 169 2.05 12.69 -4.04
C PRO A 169 2.64 13.38 -2.80
N VAL A 170 2.18 13.02 -1.59
CA VAL A 170 2.75 13.57 -0.36
C VAL A 170 4.18 13.08 -0.17
N LEU A 171 4.44 11.80 -0.40
CA LEU A 171 5.78 11.22 -0.31
C LEU A 171 6.74 11.85 -1.33
N LEU A 172 6.31 11.98 -2.58
CA LEU A 172 7.11 12.60 -3.64
C LEU A 172 7.44 14.06 -3.32
N LEU A 173 6.47 14.83 -2.79
CA LEU A 173 6.72 16.20 -2.33
C LEU A 173 7.78 16.25 -1.23
N LEU A 174 7.67 15.41 -0.21
CA LEU A 174 8.62 15.39 0.89
C LEU A 174 10.03 15.00 0.43
N LEU A 175 10.15 14.03 -0.49
CA LEU A 175 11.43 13.65 -1.10
C LEU A 175 12.03 14.80 -1.92
N ALA A 176 11.21 15.49 -2.71
CA ALA A 176 11.65 16.64 -3.49
C ALA A 176 12.12 17.82 -2.61
N LEU A 177 11.52 18.00 -1.42
CA LEU A 177 11.93 19.04 -0.46
C LEU A 177 13.24 18.73 0.26
N ILE A 178 13.61 17.45 0.38
CA ILE A 178 14.87 17.03 1.01
C ILE A 178 16.02 16.97 0.01
N ALA A 179 15.73 16.72 -1.27
CA ALA A 179 16.74 16.57 -2.30
C ALA A 179 17.72 17.77 -2.33
N PRO A 180 19.04 17.55 -2.31
CA PRO A 180 20.02 18.60 -2.31
C PRO A 180 19.97 19.36 -3.64
N THR A 181 19.58 20.61 -3.60
CA THR A 181 19.62 21.51 -4.76
C THR A 181 20.80 22.50 -4.58
N GLU A 182 21.63 22.60 -5.62
CA GLU A 182 22.82 23.46 -5.61
C GLU A 182 22.53 24.98 -5.50
N GLN A 183 21.26 25.41 -5.48
CA GLN A 183 20.88 26.82 -5.41
C GLN A 183 19.92 27.09 -4.26
N HIS A 184 20.38 27.80 -3.26
CA HIS A 184 19.72 28.08 -1.97
C HIS A 184 18.55 29.09 -2.02
N ALA A 185 18.23 29.70 -3.14
CA ALA A 185 17.13 30.66 -3.27
C ALA A 185 16.08 30.17 -4.28
N GLY A 186 14.97 29.66 -3.79
CA GLY A 186 13.85 29.20 -4.61
C GLY A 186 13.56 27.69 -4.55
N THR A 187 14.27 26.95 -3.72
CA THR A 187 14.25 25.48 -3.62
C THR A 187 12.84 24.92 -3.40
N ALA A 188 12.08 25.48 -2.45
CA ALA A 188 10.75 25.01 -2.15
C ALA A 188 9.76 25.29 -3.31
N THR A 189 9.87 26.46 -3.95
CA THR A 189 9.01 26.81 -5.10
C THR A 189 9.30 25.90 -6.29
N LEU A 190 10.59 25.62 -6.57
CA LEU A 190 11.01 24.71 -7.63
C LEU A 190 10.51 23.30 -7.37
N ALA A 191 10.70 22.77 -6.15
CA ALA A 191 10.23 21.44 -5.76
C ALA A 191 8.69 21.30 -5.92
N ILE A 192 7.94 22.31 -5.48
CA ILE A 192 6.48 22.35 -5.66
C ILE A 192 6.11 22.39 -7.14
N THR A 193 6.82 23.16 -7.96
CA THR A 193 6.55 23.26 -9.40
C THR A 193 6.81 21.92 -10.10
N LEU A 194 7.96 21.29 -9.85
CA LEU A 194 8.29 19.97 -10.40
C LEU A 194 7.26 18.91 -9.98
N MET A 195 6.87 18.92 -8.72
CA MET A 195 5.83 18.01 -8.22
C MET A 195 4.48 18.24 -8.91
N LEU A 196 4.07 19.51 -9.11
CA LEU A 196 2.83 19.83 -9.83
C LEU A 196 2.89 19.38 -11.30
N GLU A 197 4.07 19.48 -11.93
CA GLU A 197 4.31 18.94 -13.27
C GLU A 197 4.21 17.40 -13.27
N GLU A 198 4.84 16.70 -12.34
CA GLU A 198 4.76 15.24 -12.21
C GLU A 198 3.31 14.76 -12.00
N ILE A 199 2.57 15.43 -11.11
CA ILE A 199 1.15 15.12 -10.88
C ILE A 199 0.33 15.43 -12.14
N GLY A 200 0.54 16.59 -12.76
CA GLY A 200 -0.19 17.02 -13.96
C GLY A 200 -0.01 16.08 -15.14
N ILE A 201 1.23 15.66 -15.39
CA ILE A 201 1.56 14.67 -16.43
C ILE A 201 0.90 13.32 -16.10
N GLY A 202 1.00 12.86 -14.86
CA GLY A 202 0.37 11.62 -14.40
C GLY A 202 -1.15 11.62 -14.60
N LEU A 203 -1.83 12.72 -14.23
CA LEU A 203 -3.26 12.90 -14.45
C LEU A 203 -3.64 12.91 -15.93
N LEU A 204 -2.87 13.62 -16.77
CA LEU A 204 -3.10 13.71 -18.20
C LEU A 204 -2.98 12.33 -18.86
N VAL A 205 -1.91 11.60 -18.56
CA VAL A 205 -1.67 10.24 -19.07
C VAL A 205 -2.81 9.30 -18.66
N ALA A 206 -3.20 9.32 -17.39
CA ALA A 206 -4.32 8.53 -16.88
C ALA A 206 -5.61 8.81 -17.65
N PHE A 207 -5.96 10.08 -17.81
CA PHE A 207 -7.19 10.49 -18.47
C PHE A 207 -7.20 10.10 -19.95
N VAL A 208 -6.10 10.35 -20.67
CA VAL A 208 -5.98 10.06 -22.11
C VAL A 208 -6.03 8.55 -22.35
N LEU A 209 -5.18 7.79 -21.66
CA LEU A 209 -5.10 6.33 -21.88
C LEU A 209 -6.39 5.63 -21.47
N THR A 210 -6.97 6.01 -20.35
CA THR A 210 -8.23 5.38 -19.90
C THR A 210 -9.39 5.73 -20.82
N SER A 211 -9.49 6.98 -21.29
CA SER A 211 -10.53 7.37 -22.26
C SER A 211 -10.38 6.62 -23.58
N LEU A 212 -9.15 6.49 -24.08
CA LEU A 212 -8.86 5.73 -25.27
C LEU A 212 -9.21 4.24 -25.10
N THR A 213 -8.80 3.65 -23.96
CA THR A 213 -9.09 2.25 -23.66
C THR A 213 -10.60 1.99 -23.60
N ILE A 214 -11.40 2.87 -23.01
CA ILE A 214 -12.87 2.74 -22.97
C ILE A 214 -13.45 2.76 -24.38
N GLN A 215 -12.97 3.65 -25.26
CA GLN A 215 -13.43 3.69 -26.65
C GLN A 215 -13.06 2.42 -27.42
N LEU A 216 -11.81 1.95 -27.27
CA LEU A 216 -11.33 0.72 -27.90
C LEU A 216 -12.10 -0.51 -27.38
N LEU A 217 -12.38 -0.59 -26.08
CA LEU A 217 -13.21 -1.65 -25.50
C LEU A 217 -14.61 -1.67 -26.08
N LYS A 218 -15.24 -0.50 -26.26
CA LYS A 218 -16.55 -0.39 -26.89
C LYS A 218 -16.54 -0.87 -28.34
N ILE A 219 -15.55 -0.44 -29.12
CA ILE A 219 -15.39 -0.86 -30.53
C ILE A 219 -15.15 -2.38 -30.61
N SER A 220 -14.24 -2.88 -29.78
CA SER A 220 -13.89 -4.31 -29.71
C SER A 220 -15.09 -5.17 -29.33
N TYR A 221 -15.91 -4.70 -28.35
CA TYR A 221 -17.14 -5.39 -27.94
C TYR A 221 -18.18 -5.44 -29.08
N LEU A 222 -18.43 -4.30 -29.73
CA LEU A 222 -19.40 -4.21 -30.81
C LEU A 222 -19.05 -5.06 -32.04
N ASN A 223 -17.75 -5.26 -32.29
CA ASN A 223 -17.27 -6.08 -33.41
C ASN A 223 -17.02 -7.56 -33.03
N GLY A 224 -17.28 -7.96 -31.79
CA GLY A 224 -17.05 -9.33 -31.33
C GLY A 224 -15.57 -9.76 -31.29
N TRP A 225 -14.64 -8.82 -31.17
CA TRP A 225 -13.18 -9.09 -31.18
C TRP A 225 -12.66 -9.60 -29.83
N GLN A 226 -13.45 -9.47 -28.77
CA GLN A 226 -13.03 -9.82 -27.42
C GLN A 226 -13.11 -11.33 -27.17
N LEU A 227 -11.95 -11.93 -26.91
CA LEU A 227 -11.87 -13.28 -26.37
C LEU A 227 -11.74 -13.23 -24.85
N PRO A 228 -12.42 -14.10 -24.07
CA PRO A 228 -12.41 -14.07 -22.60
C PRO A 228 -11.01 -14.06 -21.99
N LEU A 229 -10.08 -14.85 -22.53
CA LEU A 229 -8.70 -14.92 -22.07
C LEU A 229 -7.96 -13.59 -22.22
N TRP A 230 -8.05 -12.97 -23.40
CA TRP A 230 -7.34 -11.71 -23.70
C TRP A 230 -7.97 -10.51 -22.99
N ARG A 231 -9.27 -10.55 -22.72
CA ARG A 231 -9.97 -9.52 -21.96
C ARG A 231 -9.39 -9.35 -20.55
N GLN A 232 -8.94 -10.45 -19.94
CA GLN A 232 -8.33 -10.45 -18.61
C GLN A 232 -7.00 -9.67 -18.55
N LEU A 233 -6.29 -9.53 -19.67
CA LEU A 233 -5.02 -8.79 -19.72
C LEU A 233 -5.22 -7.27 -19.94
N THR A 234 -6.43 -6.83 -20.22
CA THR A 234 -6.69 -5.41 -20.53
C THR A 234 -6.36 -4.48 -19.37
N MET A 235 -6.78 -4.84 -18.17
CA MET A 235 -6.58 -3.97 -16.98
C MET A 235 -5.13 -3.97 -16.49
N PRO A 236 -4.46 -5.11 -16.32
CA PRO A 236 -3.01 -5.11 -16.05
C PRO A 236 -2.21 -4.36 -17.10
N GLY A 237 -2.54 -4.54 -18.39
CA GLY A 237 -1.89 -3.83 -19.48
C GLY A 237 -2.10 -2.31 -19.40
N LEU A 238 -3.31 -1.85 -19.07
CA LEU A 238 -3.59 -0.43 -18.88
C LEU A 238 -2.85 0.14 -17.66
N ALA A 239 -2.82 -0.59 -16.54
CA ALA A 239 -2.11 -0.16 -15.34
C ALA A 239 -0.61 0.05 -15.61
N LEU A 240 0.02 -0.94 -16.23
CA LEU A 240 1.44 -0.88 -16.59
C LEU A 240 1.74 0.20 -17.63
N LEU A 241 0.85 0.39 -18.61
CA LEU A 241 1.00 1.43 -19.62
C LEU A 241 0.85 2.83 -19.01
N CYS A 242 -0.11 3.04 -18.12
CA CYS A 242 -0.26 4.30 -17.37
C CYS A 242 1.01 4.62 -16.60
N PHE A 243 1.54 3.64 -15.86
CA PHE A 243 2.77 3.79 -15.09
C PHE A 243 3.97 4.12 -15.99
N ALA A 244 4.26 3.25 -16.96
CA ALA A 244 5.46 3.36 -17.78
C ALA A 244 5.46 4.63 -18.65
N LEU A 245 4.32 4.98 -19.26
CA LEU A 245 4.22 6.17 -20.09
C LEU A 245 4.33 7.46 -19.26
N ALA A 246 3.70 7.53 -18.10
CA ALA A 246 3.86 8.68 -17.23
C ALA A 246 5.32 8.85 -16.79
N GLN A 247 5.98 7.78 -16.34
CA GLN A 247 7.41 7.82 -15.98
C GLN A 247 8.31 8.27 -17.15
N THR A 248 8.07 7.80 -18.36
CA THR A 248 8.87 8.21 -19.54
C THR A 248 8.65 9.68 -19.93
N LEU A 249 7.50 10.25 -19.58
CA LEU A 249 7.17 11.66 -19.83
C LEU A 249 7.57 12.59 -18.65
N GLY A 250 8.24 12.06 -17.62
CA GLY A 250 8.63 12.82 -16.44
C GLY A 250 7.49 13.08 -15.44
N GLY A 251 6.42 12.28 -15.53
CA GLY A 251 5.30 12.33 -14.58
C GLY A 251 5.31 11.16 -13.58
N SER A 252 4.48 11.25 -12.55
CA SER A 252 4.32 10.15 -11.59
C SER A 252 3.49 9.00 -12.17
N GLY A 253 4.15 7.86 -12.40
CA GLY A 253 3.50 6.63 -12.86
C GLY A 253 2.51 6.06 -11.86
N PHE A 254 2.76 6.20 -10.56
CA PHE A 254 1.85 5.74 -9.51
C PHE A 254 0.54 6.54 -9.51
N ILE A 255 0.62 7.86 -9.67
CA ILE A 255 -0.55 8.73 -9.81
C ILE A 255 -1.33 8.36 -11.07
N ALA A 256 -0.62 8.13 -12.19
CA ALA A 256 -1.26 7.72 -13.43
C ALA A 256 -2.00 6.38 -13.31
N ALA A 257 -1.40 5.38 -12.67
CA ALA A 257 -2.03 4.10 -12.44
C ALA A 257 -3.25 4.22 -11.50
N PHE A 258 -3.10 4.92 -10.38
CA PHE A 258 -4.17 5.13 -9.41
C PHE A 258 -5.38 5.85 -10.03
N VAL A 259 -5.16 6.98 -10.69
CA VAL A 259 -6.24 7.76 -11.32
C VAL A 259 -6.84 7.03 -12.52
N GLY A 260 -6.01 6.32 -13.29
CA GLY A 260 -6.47 5.43 -14.36
C GLY A 260 -7.40 4.35 -13.84
N GLY A 261 -7.04 3.70 -12.72
CA GLY A 261 -7.88 2.72 -12.02
C GLY A 261 -9.22 3.33 -11.55
N LEU A 262 -9.18 4.48 -10.88
CA LEU A 262 -10.40 5.19 -10.45
C LEU A 262 -11.33 5.48 -11.64
N PHE A 263 -10.78 5.97 -12.74
CA PHE A 263 -11.57 6.39 -13.89
C PHE A 263 -12.15 5.20 -14.65
N ILE A 264 -11.36 4.12 -14.90
CA ILE A 264 -11.86 2.92 -15.57
C ILE A 264 -12.90 2.20 -14.72
N GLY A 265 -12.67 2.05 -13.41
CA GLY A 265 -13.60 1.42 -12.49
C GLY A 265 -14.96 2.13 -12.44
N HIS A 266 -14.94 3.47 -12.44
CA HIS A 266 -16.16 4.27 -12.53
C HIS A 266 -16.93 4.05 -13.84
N ARG A 267 -16.22 3.97 -14.97
CA ARG A 267 -16.81 3.83 -16.29
C ARG A 267 -17.32 2.43 -16.59
N LEU A 268 -16.66 1.40 -16.10
CA LEU A 268 -17.10 0.00 -16.27
C LEU A 268 -18.28 -0.36 -15.37
N GLY A 269 -18.43 0.31 -14.23
CA GLY A 269 -19.54 0.07 -13.31
C GLY A 269 -19.66 -1.41 -12.90
N GLU A 270 -20.83 -2.01 -13.08
CA GLU A 270 -21.10 -3.42 -12.74
C GLU A 270 -20.32 -4.43 -13.62
N HIS A 271 -19.90 -4.03 -14.81
CA HIS A 271 -19.14 -4.91 -15.72
C HIS A 271 -17.67 -5.06 -15.34
N LYS A 272 -17.18 -4.31 -14.33
CA LYS A 272 -15.76 -4.29 -13.94
C LYS A 272 -15.22 -5.66 -13.54
N HIS A 273 -16.01 -6.50 -12.84
CA HIS A 273 -15.57 -7.83 -12.37
C HIS A 273 -14.98 -8.69 -13.50
N ALA A 274 -15.64 -8.69 -14.66
CA ALA A 274 -15.19 -9.46 -15.82
C ALA A 274 -13.78 -9.07 -16.36
N TYR A 275 -13.26 -7.91 -15.95
CA TYR A 275 -11.97 -7.39 -16.36
C TYR A 275 -10.96 -7.32 -15.21
N MET A 276 -11.43 -7.24 -13.95
CA MET A 276 -10.58 -6.97 -12.79
C MET A 276 -10.06 -8.24 -12.09
N ASP A 277 -10.77 -9.39 -12.20
CA ASP A 277 -10.41 -10.61 -11.48
C ASP A 277 -8.95 -11.04 -11.70
N SER A 278 -8.43 -10.89 -12.91
CA SER A 278 -7.03 -11.23 -13.20
C SER A 278 -6.05 -10.18 -12.68
N CYS A 279 -6.46 -8.91 -12.64
CA CYS A 279 -5.63 -7.85 -12.07
C CYS A 279 -5.42 -8.08 -10.58
N GLU A 280 -6.45 -8.49 -9.85
CA GLU A 280 -6.38 -8.90 -8.45
C GLU A 280 -5.42 -10.09 -8.28
N GLY A 281 -5.57 -11.15 -9.09
CA GLY A 281 -4.70 -12.33 -9.03
C GLY A 281 -3.22 -12.03 -9.30
N TYR A 282 -2.91 -11.13 -10.23
CA TYR A 282 -1.52 -10.69 -10.47
C TYR A 282 -0.99 -9.82 -9.31
N GLY A 283 -1.83 -8.95 -8.74
CA GLY A 283 -1.50 -8.18 -7.55
C GLY A 283 -1.17 -9.09 -6.36
N ASP A 284 -2.00 -10.10 -6.11
CA ASP A 284 -1.79 -11.08 -5.04
C ASP A 284 -0.49 -11.87 -5.23
N LEU A 285 -0.23 -12.37 -6.46
CA LEU A 285 1.02 -13.09 -6.78
C LEU A 285 2.25 -12.24 -6.48
N LEU A 286 2.28 -11.01 -6.98
CA LEU A 286 3.39 -10.09 -6.77
C LEU A 286 3.54 -9.72 -5.29
N SER A 287 2.42 -9.53 -4.58
CA SER A 287 2.40 -9.23 -3.14
C SER A 287 3.03 -10.34 -2.33
N VAL A 288 2.71 -11.62 -2.61
CA VAL A 288 3.34 -12.77 -1.95
C VAL A 288 4.86 -12.73 -2.09
N VAL A 289 5.36 -12.45 -3.30
CA VAL A 289 6.80 -12.36 -3.55
C VAL A 289 7.43 -11.23 -2.75
N ILE A 290 6.81 -10.04 -2.72
CA ILE A 290 7.33 -8.88 -1.95
C ILE A 290 7.34 -9.19 -0.45
N TRP A 291 6.29 -9.81 0.10
CA TRP A 291 6.25 -10.21 1.50
C TRP A 291 7.34 -11.23 1.86
N MET A 292 7.62 -12.19 0.98
CA MET A 292 8.71 -13.16 1.17
C MET A 292 10.08 -12.49 1.11
N VAL A 293 10.31 -11.60 0.13
CA VAL A 293 11.54 -10.81 0.03
C VAL A 293 11.75 -9.99 1.30
N PHE A 294 10.70 -9.32 1.76
CA PHE A 294 10.74 -8.52 2.99
C PHE A 294 11.09 -9.38 4.21
N GLY A 295 10.48 -10.57 4.35
CA GLY A 295 10.82 -11.53 5.39
C GLY A 295 12.27 -11.99 5.35
N ALA A 296 12.80 -12.29 4.16
CA ALA A 296 14.19 -12.74 3.98
C ALA A 296 15.22 -11.66 4.35
N THR A 297 14.85 -10.38 4.23
CA THR A 297 15.73 -9.24 4.52
C THR A 297 15.70 -8.78 5.97
N LEU A 298 14.87 -9.36 6.83
CA LEU A 298 14.78 -8.97 8.25
C LEU A 298 16.06 -9.27 9.05
N MET A 299 16.76 -10.35 8.73
CA MET A 299 17.87 -10.84 9.56
C MET A 299 19.07 -9.88 9.63
N PRO A 300 19.56 -9.30 8.53
CA PRO A 300 20.66 -8.33 8.56
C PRO A 300 20.34 -7.08 9.40
N ILE A 301 19.06 -6.74 9.54
CA ILE A 301 18.58 -5.53 10.23
C ILE A 301 18.18 -5.84 11.69
N LEU A 302 18.10 -7.11 12.06
CA LEU A 302 17.67 -7.55 13.40
C LEU A 302 18.40 -6.86 14.56
N PRO A 303 19.75 -6.64 14.54
CA PRO A 303 20.43 -5.93 15.60
C PRO A 303 19.96 -4.48 15.76
N GLU A 304 19.57 -3.83 14.67
CA GLU A 304 19.04 -2.46 14.68
C GLU A 304 17.65 -2.40 15.33
N LEU A 305 16.84 -3.47 15.20
CA LEU A 305 15.51 -3.55 15.78
C LEU A 305 15.51 -3.60 17.33
N LEU A 306 16.66 -3.73 17.98
CA LEU A 306 16.76 -3.75 19.44
C LEU A 306 16.56 -2.39 20.10
N HIS A 307 16.58 -1.30 19.35
CA HIS A 307 16.33 0.03 19.89
C HIS A 307 14.85 0.25 20.25
N TRP A 308 14.58 0.57 21.50
CA TRP A 308 13.23 0.73 22.02
C TRP A 308 12.41 1.84 21.35
N GLN A 309 13.09 2.88 20.82
CA GLN A 309 12.44 3.99 20.12
C GLN A 309 11.63 3.52 18.91
N TYR A 310 12.16 2.55 18.13
CA TYR A 310 11.47 2.01 16.96
C TYR A 310 10.17 1.30 17.34
N TRP A 311 10.19 0.50 18.40
CA TRP A 311 9.01 -0.18 18.92
C TRP A 311 8.01 0.79 19.54
N LEU A 312 8.49 1.81 20.25
CA LEU A 312 7.61 2.84 20.83
C LEU A 312 6.87 3.61 19.72
N TYR A 313 7.59 4.03 18.66
CA TYR A 313 6.95 4.67 17.52
C TYR A 313 5.97 3.71 16.82
N ALA A 314 6.34 2.46 16.62
CA ALA A 314 5.50 1.44 16.01
C ALA A 314 4.18 1.24 16.77
N ILE A 315 4.26 1.08 18.10
CA ILE A 315 3.07 0.97 18.96
C ILE A 315 2.22 2.25 18.87
N ALA A 316 2.83 3.41 18.98
CA ALA A 316 2.14 4.68 18.88
C ALA A 316 1.47 4.86 17.50
N SER A 317 2.15 4.49 16.40
CA SER A 317 1.62 4.56 15.03
C SER A 317 0.36 3.72 14.83
N LEU A 318 0.33 2.52 15.39
CA LEU A 318 -0.82 1.63 15.29
C LEU A 318 -1.95 2.00 16.28
N THR A 319 -1.66 2.77 17.31
CA THR A 319 -2.61 3.16 18.36
C THR A 319 -2.90 4.65 18.33
N LEU A 320 -2.20 5.44 19.14
CA LEU A 320 -2.49 6.86 19.37
C LEU A 320 -2.46 7.69 18.10
N LEU A 321 -1.41 7.54 17.28
CA LEU A 321 -1.19 8.37 16.09
C LEU A 321 -2.21 8.11 14.97
N ARG A 322 -2.89 6.96 15.01
CA ARG A 322 -4.00 6.67 14.10
C ARG A 322 -5.36 6.83 14.80
N MET A 323 -5.55 6.22 15.97
CA MET A 323 -6.88 6.17 16.59
C MET A 323 -7.39 7.53 17.01
N VAL A 324 -6.51 8.43 17.50
CA VAL A 324 -6.90 9.79 17.90
C VAL A 324 -7.32 10.63 16.70
N PRO A 325 -6.54 10.77 15.59
CA PRO A 325 -6.96 11.44 14.37
C PRO A 325 -8.26 10.88 13.78
N VAL A 326 -8.40 9.55 13.73
CA VAL A 326 -9.63 8.90 13.26
C VAL A 326 -10.80 9.25 14.16
N TRP A 327 -10.64 9.17 15.47
CA TRP A 327 -11.69 9.56 16.42
C TRP A 327 -12.13 11.01 16.23
N LEU A 328 -11.17 11.93 16.12
CA LEU A 328 -11.44 13.36 15.90
C LEU A 328 -12.16 13.59 14.56
N SER A 329 -11.73 12.92 13.49
CA SER A 329 -12.37 13.04 12.18
C SER A 329 -13.83 12.56 12.19
N LEU A 330 -14.18 11.64 13.09
CA LEU A 330 -15.52 11.06 13.20
C LEU A 330 -16.42 11.76 14.24
N ILE A 331 -16.00 12.91 14.79
CA ILE A 331 -16.86 13.72 15.66
C ILE A 331 -18.05 14.26 14.82
N GLY A 332 -19.25 14.14 15.35
CA GLY A 332 -20.48 14.62 14.68
C GLY A 332 -21.05 13.67 13.61
N THR A 333 -20.52 12.46 13.42
CA THR A 333 -21.06 11.46 12.47
C THR A 333 -22.22 10.62 13.03
N GLY A 334 -22.54 10.75 14.33
CA GLY A 334 -23.55 9.91 14.97
C GLY A 334 -23.13 8.44 15.22
N LEU A 335 -21.91 8.05 14.84
CA LEU A 335 -21.40 6.71 15.09
C LEU A 335 -21.17 6.48 16.59
N LYS A 336 -21.53 5.29 17.07
CA LYS A 336 -21.26 4.85 18.43
C LYS A 336 -19.75 4.86 18.73
N PRO A 337 -19.33 5.18 19.98
CA PRO A 337 -17.92 5.18 20.37
C PRO A 337 -17.17 3.89 20.02
N GLU A 338 -17.82 2.74 20.19
CA GLU A 338 -17.26 1.42 19.89
C GLU A 338 -16.90 1.27 18.40
N LEU A 339 -17.75 1.80 17.49
CA LEU A 339 -17.49 1.78 16.06
C LEU A 339 -16.35 2.72 15.68
N LYS A 340 -16.24 3.89 16.33
CA LYS A 340 -15.12 4.81 16.10
C LYS A 340 -13.79 4.20 16.52
N LEU A 341 -13.76 3.51 17.67
CA LEU A 341 -12.58 2.76 18.14
C LEU A 341 -12.25 1.62 17.16
N PHE A 342 -13.26 0.90 16.68
CA PHE A 342 -13.09 -0.15 15.71
C PHE A 342 -12.47 0.37 14.41
N ILE A 343 -12.99 1.45 13.85
CA ILE A 343 -12.45 2.09 12.64
C ILE A 343 -11.03 2.59 12.88
N GLY A 344 -10.76 3.21 14.03
CA GLY A 344 -9.42 3.67 14.40
C GLY A 344 -8.41 2.54 14.51
N TRP A 345 -8.81 1.41 15.13
CA TRP A 345 -7.93 0.25 15.28
C TRP A 345 -7.67 -0.46 13.94
N PHE A 346 -8.70 -0.72 13.13
CA PHE A 346 -8.54 -1.48 11.88
C PHE A 346 -8.01 -0.63 10.73
N GLY A 347 -6.74 -0.26 10.85
CA GLY A 347 -5.92 0.35 9.81
C GLY A 347 -4.55 -0.34 9.76
N PRO A 348 -4.50 -1.64 9.38
CA PRO A 348 -3.24 -2.38 9.34
C PRO A 348 -2.26 -1.77 8.35
N ARG A 349 -0.97 -1.80 8.66
CA ARG A 349 0.12 -1.36 7.79
C ARG A 349 0.67 -2.56 7.06
N GLY A 350 0.88 -2.43 5.75
CA GLY A 350 1.22 -3.57 4.91
C GLY A 350 2.08 -3.23 3.70
N LEU A 351 1.66 -3.73 2.54
CA LEU A 351 2.40 -3.73 1.29
C LEU A 351 2.83 -2.33 0.85
N ALA A 352 1.94 -1.34 0.86
CA ALA A 352 2.27 0.02 0.46
C ALA A 352 3.40 0.60 1.31
N SER A 353 3.41 0.35 2.63
CA SER A 353 4.49 0.78 3.51
C SER A 353 5.83 0.14 3.16
N ILE A 354 5.85 -1.13 2.75
CA ILE A 354 7.07 -1.81 2.28
C ILE A 354 7.60 -1.13 1.01
N VAL A 355 6.72 -0.92 0.04
CA VAL A 355 7.11 -0.35 -1.25
C VAL A 355 7.57 1.10 -1.11
N PHE A 356 6.88 1.91 -0.30
CA PHE A 356 7.30 3.28 0.01
C PHE A 356 8.66 3.31 0.71
N ALA A 357 8.93 2.39 1.64
CA ALA A 357 10.24 2.27 2.27
C ALA A 357 11.33 1.94 1.23
N VAL A 358 11.08 1.01 0.31
CA VAL A 358 12.00 0.67 -0.78
C VAL A 358 12.22 1.87 -1.71
N MET A 359 11.18 2.63 -2.03
CA MET A 359 11.30 3.86 -2.84
C MET A 359 12.19 4.90 -2.15
N VAL A 360 11.99 5.13 -0.85
CA VAL A 360 12.79 6.09 -0.07
C VAL A 360 14.26 5.67 0.01
N LEU A 361 14.53 4.38 0.24
CA LEU A 361 15.87 3.81 0.29
C LEU A 361 16.69 4.09 -0.96
N GLN A 362 16.04 4.10 -2.11
CA GLN A 362 16.73 4.14 -3.40
C GLN A 362 16.77 5.54 -4.03
N ASN A 363 15.87 6.44 -3.62
CA ASN A 363 15.81 7.78 -4.20
C ASN A 363 16.81 8.75 -3.60
N ASP A 364 17.16 8.60 -2.32
CA ASP A 364 18.12 9.49 -1.68
C ASP A 364 18.99 8.77 -0.65
N PRO A 365 20.21 8.35 -1.03
CA PRO A 365 21.19 7.78 -0.10
C PRO A 365 21.70 8.75 0.96
N SER A 366 21.44 10.07 0.81
CA SER A 366 21.91 11.12 1.71
C SER A 366 21.02 11.33 2.94
N LEU A 367 19.87 10.63 3.04
CA LEU A 367 19.01 10.71 4.21
C LEU A 367 19.75 10.27 5.48
N ILE A 368 19.82 11.16 6.47
CA ILE A 368 20.51 10.92 7.76
C ILE A 368 19.78 9.82 8.54
N GLY A 369 18.45 9.85 8.51
CA GLY A 369 17.58 8.92 9.22
C GLY A 369 17.18 7.66 8.45
N GLN A 370 17.86 7.31 7.35
CA GLN A 370 17.50 6.17 6.51
C GLN A 370 17.35 4.87 7.32
N ARG A 371 18.34 4.53 8.14
CA ARG A 371 18.30 3.32 8.98
C ARG A 371 17.21 3.37 10.06
N PRO A 372 17.09 4.44 10.88
CA PRO A 372 15.98 4.58 11.82
C PRO A 372 14.59 4.50 11.16
N ILE A 373 14.41 5.12 9.99
CA ILE A 373 13.15 5.08 9.25
C ILE A 373 12.80 3.64 8.91
N ILE A 374 13.72 2.90 8.29
CA ILE A 374 13.47 1.51 7.87
C ILE A 374 13.23 0.60 9.06
N ALA A 375 14.07 0.70 10.10
CA ALA A 375 13.89 -0.10 11.30
C ALA A 375 12.52 0.16 11.95
N THR A 376 12.07 1.42 11.99
CA THR A 376 10.74 1.79 12.51
C THR A 376 9.62 1.24 11.64
N VAL A 377 9.77 1.31 10.31
CA VAL A 377 8.80 0.73 9.37
C VAL A 377 8.69 -0.78 9.55
N LEU A 378 9.83 -1.47 9.65
CA LEU A 378 9.88 -2.91 9.90
C LEU A 378 9.18 -3.29 11.20
N CYS A 379 9.50 -2.63 12.33
CA CYS A 379 8.83 -2.86 13.61
C CYS A 379 7.33 -2.64 13.51
N THR A 380 6.91 -1.58 12.81
CA THR A 380 5.48 -1.25 12.66
C THR A 380 4.74 -2.30 11.85
N ILE A 381 5.32 -2.75 10.74
CA ILE A 381 4.70 -3.78 9.88
C ILE A 381 4.60 -5.11 10.62
N ILE A 382 5.67 -5.55 11.30
CA ILE A 382 5.65 -6.78 12.09
C ILE A 382 4.54 -6.73 13.14
N LEU A 383 4.49 -5.65 13.93
CA LEU A 383 3.44 -5.47 14.93
C LEU A 383 2.05 -5.40 14.30
N SER A 384 1.92 -4.69 13.18
CA SER A 384 0.64 -4.56 12.47
C SER A 384 0.10 -5.92 12.04
N VAL A 385 0.93 -6.73 11.39
CA VAL A 385 0.54 -8.06 10.90
C VAL A 385 0.12 -8.98 12.06
N ILE A 386 0.88 -8.96 13.15
CA ILE A 386 0.57 -9.77 14.34
C ILE A 386 -0.70 -9.27 15.05
N LEU A 387 -0.74 -7.99 15.41
CA LEU A 387 -1.82 -7.45 16.24
C LEU A 387 -3.16 -7.45 15.50
N HIS A 388 -3.20 -7.00 14.24
CA HIS A 388 -4.44 -6.99 13.47
C HIS A 388 -4.86 -8.41 13.07
N GLY A 389 -3.93 -9.30 12.75
CA GLY A 389 -4.23 -10.70 12.50
C GLY A 389 -4.89 -11.40 13.71
N LEU A 390 -4.36 -11.18 14.91
CA LEU A 390 -4.88 -11.79 16.14
C LEU A 390 -6.19 -11.15 16.62
N THR A 391 -6.39 -9.85 16.37
CA THR A 391 -7.55 -9.12 16.92
C THR A 391 -8.73 -9.03 15.97
N ALA A 392 -8.58 -9.29 14.67
CA ALA A 392 -9.64 -9.16 13.69
C ALA A 392 -10.87 -10.02 14.02
N ASN A 393 -10.70 -11.33 14.14
CA ASN A 393 -11.80 -12.24 14.43
C ASN A 393 -12.50 -11.98 15.78
N PRO A 394 -11.78 -11.81 16.92
CA PRO A 394 -12.40 -11.50 18.19
C PRO A 394 -13.23 -10.21 18.21
N TRP A 395 -12.80 -9.19 17.45
CA TRP A 395 -13.57 -7.94 17.38
C TRP A 395 -14.80 -8.05 16.47
N VAL A 396 -14.68 -8.74 15.35
CA VAL A 396 -15.81 -8.99 14.44
C VAL A 396 -16.90 -9.83 15.12
N GLU A 397 -16.52 -10.80 15.94
CA GLU A 397 -17.50 -11.62 16.69
C GLU A 397 -18.39 -10.82 17.63
N ARG A 398 -17.93 -9.65 18.12
CA ARG A 398 -18.75 -8.75 18.96
C ARG A 398 -19.93 -8.12 18.21
N PHE A 399 -19.88 -8.07 16.89
CA PHE A 399 -20.96 -7.53 16.04
C PHE A 399 -21.96 -8.59 15.58
N LYS A 400 -21.69 -9.88 15.83
CA LYS A 400 -22.67 -10.93 15.56
C LYS A 400 -23.90 -10.73 16.47
N PRO A 401 -25.12 -10.76 15.92
CA PRO A 401 -26.30 -10.75 16.76
C PRO A 401 -26.26 -11.96 17.72
N ARG A 402 -26.47 -11.67 19.01
CA ARG A 402 -26.56 -12.69 20.05
C ARG A 402 -27.88 -13.44 19.92
#